data_9197ff206a8915a250f6df1fe720ff0e
#
_entry.id   9197ff206a8915a250f6df1fe720ff0e
#
_cell.length_a   1.000
_cell.length_b   1.000
_cell.length_c   1.000
_cell.angle_alpha   90.00
_cell.angle_beta   90.00
_cell.angle_gamma   90.00
#
_symmetry.space_group_name_H-M   'P 1'
#
loop_
_entity.id
_entity.type
_entity.pdbx_description
1 polymer ?
#
loop_
_entity_poly.entity_id
_entity_poly.type
_entity_poly.pdbx_seq_one_letter_code
_entity_poly.pdbx_strand_id
1 'polypeptide(L)'
;ERTTTLFVSIFYFQKCQTQDYIIEIGTINESQMFKKQCIGLFPQILYNIRDKLKFIFYYQGEISTMLFDTCHIGGIEAKCRLVRSATFEGMGNYGLPTEKLAQMYENLADGGAGIIITGMMATTKMEPRQHCQIRIDDDECIAPLSQVVHRVHQHGGKIIAQLVVMGSAILLPEIPEGETRIIISPSGVTEKVGKWTQESQALTVDQIHELTEAVAKAAARAKAAGFDGVQFHGAHGYLASKFLSPHFNTRTDAYGGSLENRARFLLECVAAMRQAVGADYPVWVKLNCADFMKDGSMTFEESKQVMTWLADMGVNAIEVSGGNTSSLPRKGPIRAIRRTK
;
A
#
# COMPACT_ATOMS: atom_id res chain seq x y z
N GLU A 1 -2.81 -30.11 1.78
CA GLU A 1 -2.92 -29.42 0.48
C GLU A 1 -2.39 -28.01 0.68
N ARG A 2 -1.25 -27.69 0.01
CA ARG A 2 -0.63 -26.36 0.09
C ARG A 2 -1.27 -25.49 -0.96
N THR A 3 -2.00 -24.47 -0.54
CA THR A 3 -2.66 -23.52 -1.42
C THR A 3 -1.60 -22.54 -1.97
N THR A 4 -1.31 -22.63 -3.26
CA THR A 4 -0.44 -21.65 -3.95
C THR A 4 -1.25 -20.41 -4.24
N THR A 5 -0.93 -19.28 -3.60
CA THR A 5 -1.59 -18.00 -3.85
C THR A 5 -0.80 -17.23 -4.92
N LEU A 6 -1.44 -16.93 -6.03
CA LEU A 6 -0.88 -16.11 -7.11
C LEU A 6 -1.24 -14.65 -6.85
N PHE A 7 -0.25 -13.78 -6.70
CA PHE A 7 -0.46 -12.34 -6.62
C PHE A 7 -0.15 -11.70 -7.97
N VAL A 8 -1.10 -10.92 -8.46
CA VAL A 8 -0.89 -10.05 -9.62
C VAL A 8 -0.94 -8.62 -9.13
N SER A 9 0.21 -7.94 -9.13
CA SER A 9 0.29 -6.52 -8.81
C SER A 9 0.29 -5.72 -10.10
N ILE A 10 -0.70 -4.86 -10.27
CA ILE A 10 -0.78 -3.93 -11.41
C ILE A 10 -0.21 -2.59 -10.92
N PHE A 11 0.94 -2.20 -11.46
CA PHE A 11 1.58 -0.91 -11.15
C PHE A 11 1.16 0.14 -12.18
N TYR A 12 0.65 1.26 -11.69
CA TYR A 12 0.31 2.42 -12.50
C TYR A 12 1.43 3.46 -12.37
N PHE A 13 2.06 3.83 -13.49
CA PHE A 13 3.01 4.93 -13.55
C PHE A 13 2.45 6.06 -14.42
N GLN A 14 2.20 7.21 -13.79
CA GLN A 14 1.89 8.43 -14.51
C GLN A 14 3.21 9.14 -14.85
N LYS A 15 3.66 9.04 -16.10
CA LYS A 15 4.63 9.95 -16.68
C LYS A 15 3.85 10.95 -17.53
N CYS A 16 4.17 12.25 -17.42
CA CYS A 16 3.54 13.26 -18.25
C CYS A 16 3.45 12.78 -19.71
N GLN A 17 2.21 12.67 -20.21
CA GLN A 17 1.79 12.39 -21.59
C GLN A 17 1.74 10.95 -22.10
N THR A 18 2.19 9.92 -21.36
CA THR A 18 1.95 8.52 -21.75
C THR A 18 1.67 7.67 -20.50
N GLN A 19 0.62 6.85 -20.58
CA GLN A 19 0.22 5.93 -19.50
C GLN A 19 0.74 4.53 -19.84
N ASP A 20 1.74 4.05 -19.10
CA ASP A 20 2.26 2.69 -19.25
C ASP A 20 1.81 1.83 -18.07
N TYR A 21 1.24 0.65 -18.34
CA TYR A 21 0.85 -0.34 -17.33
C TYR A 21 1.82 -1.51 -17.35
N ILE A 22 2.22 -1.97 -16.17
CA ILE A 22 3.01 -3.19 -16.02
C ILE A 22 2.24 -4.16 -15.15
N ILE A 23 1.99 -5.35 -15.69
CA ILE A 23 1.42 -6.47 -14.96
C ILE A 23 2.56 -7.40 -14.60
N GLU A 24 2.89 -7.51 -13.31
CA GLU A 24 3.85 -8.50 -12.83
C GLU A 24 3.07 -9.68 -12.24
N ILE A 25 3.22 -10.85 -12.86
CA ILE A 25 2.62 -12.10 -12.39
C ILE A 25 3.75 -12.93 -11.77
N GLY A 26 3.69 -13.11 -10.46
CA GLY A 26 4.63 -13.94 -9.72
C GLY A 26 3.96 -15.16 -9.11
N THR A 27 4.49 -16.34 -9.41
CA THR A 27 4.16 -17.57 -8.67
C THR A 27 5.30 -17.86 -7.70
N ILE A 28 5.01 -17.93 -6.40
CA ILE A 28 5.99 -18.39 -5.41
C ILE A 28 5.73 -19.88 -5.19
N ASN A 29 6.60 -20.71 -5.71
CA ASN A 29 6.71 -22.11 -5.35
C ASN A 29 8.02 -22.29 -4.57
N GLU A 30 8.03 -23.05 -3.50
CA GLU A 30 9.16 -23.18 -2.55
C GLU A 30 10.50 -23.63 -3.18
N SER A 31 10.53 -23.99 -4.45
CA SER A 31 11.75 -24.49 -5.11
C SER A 31 12.25 -23.72 -6.33
N GLN A 32 11.49 -22.80 -6.92
CA GLN A 32 11.97 -22.05 -8.11
C GLN A 32 11.27 -20.70 -8.29
N MET A 33 12.06 -19.61 -8.32
CA MET A 33 11.63 -18.28 -8.77
C MET A 33 11.79 -18.20 -10.28
N PHE A 34 10.68 -18.13 -11.03
CA PHE A 34 10.74 -17.80 -12.45
C PHE A 34 10.15 -16.42 -12.72
N LYS A 35 10.99 -15.54 -13.28
CA LYS A 35 10.56 -14.25 -13.86
C LYS A 35 10.14 -14.46 -15.32
N LYS A 36 8.91 -14.05 -15.68
CA LYS A 36 8.58 -13.67 -17.05
C LYS A 36 7.85 -12.35 -17.06
N GLN A 37 8.41 -11.39 -17.78
CA GLN A 37 7.85 -10.08 -18.04
C GLN A 37 6.91 -10.14 -19.25
N CYS A 38 5.74 -9.50 -19.14
CA CYS A 38 4.92 -9.18 -20.30
C CYS A 38 4.58 -7.69 -20.28
N ILE A 39 4.89 -6.99 -21.35
CA ILE A 39 4.60 -5.58 -21.60
C ILE A 39 3.45 -5.52 -22.61
N GLY A 40 2.42 -4.72 -22.33
CA GLY A 40 1.34 -4.47 -23.27
C GLY A 40 0.54 -3.20 -22.96
N LEU A 41 0.12 -2.49 -23.99
CA LEU A 41 -0.44 -1.15 -24.04
C LEU A 41 -1.99 -1.10 -24.02
N PHE A 42 -2.61 -0.32 -23.10
CA PHE A 42 -3.73 0.62 -23.16
C PHE A 42 -5.25 0.28 -23.02
N PRO A 43 -6.17 1.26 -22.70
CA PRO A 43 -7.45 1.05 -21.98
C PRO A 43 -8.51 0.25 -22.76
N GLN A 44 -8.41 0.10 -24.05
CA GLN A 44 -9.14 -0.92 -24.80
C GLN A 44 -8.73 -2.35 -24.42
N ILE A 45 -7.70 -2.48 -23.60
CA ILE A 45 -7.05 -3.73 -23.19
C ILE A 45 -7.84 -4.47 -22.11
N LEU A 46 -8.56 -3.81 -21.21
CA LEU A 46 -9.34 -4.54 -20.20
C LEU A 46 -10.48 -5.33 -20.82
N TYR A 47 -11.12 -4.81 -21.86
CA TYR A 47 -12.14 -5.55 -22.63
C TYR A 47 -11.53 -6.71 -23.46
N ASN A 48 -10.28 -6.58 -23.90
CA ASN A 48 -9.55 -7.59 -24.65
C ASN A 48 -8.59 -8.44 -23.80
N ILE A 49 -8.38 -8.14 -22.53
CA ILE A 49 -7.50 -8.91 -21.62
C ILE A 49 -8.00 -10.34 -21.45
N ARG A 50 -9.31 -10.54 -21.33
CA ARG A 50 -9.89 -11.89 -21.19
C ARG A 50 -9.50 -12.81 -22.35
N ASP A 51 -9.47 -12.28 -23.57
CA ASP A 51 -9.15 -13.06 -24.77
C ASP A 51 -7.65 -13.10 -25.08
N LYS A 52 -6.88 -12.06 -24.72
CA LYS A 52 -5.42 -12.02 -24.90
C LYS A 52 -4.64 -12.72 -23.79
N LEU A 53 -5.12 -12.73 -22.54
CA LEU A 53 -4.53 -13.57 -21.49
C LEU A 53 -4.70 -15.06 -21.79
N LYS A 54 -5.76 -15.47 -22.50
CA LYS A 54 -5.85 -16.83 -23.05
C LYS A 54 -4.66 -17.17 -23.95
N PHE A 55 -4.11 -16.19 -24.68
CA PHE A 55 -2.99 -16.39 -25.60
C PHE A 55 -1.63 -16.46 -24.92
N ILE A 56 -1.45 -15.75 -23.79
CA ILE A 56 -0.17 -15.70 -23.04
C ILE A 56 0.02 -16.96 -22.18
N PHE A 57 -1.06 -17.61 -21.77
CA PHE A 57 -1.03 -18.79 -20.90
C PHE A 57 -1.16 -20.13 -21.64
N TYR A 58 -1.01 -20.15 -22.95
CA TYR A 58 -1.11 -21.37 -23.77
C TYR A 58 0.13 -22.27 -23.67
N TYR A 59 0.71 -22.35 -22.46
CA TYR A 59 1.71 -23.37 -22.16
C TYR A 59 1.12 -24.32 -21.09
N GLN A 60 0.62 -25.47 -21.57
CA GLN A 60 0.00 -26.55 -20.79
C GLN A 60 -1.41 -26.27 -20.22
N GLY A 61 -2.40 -26.35 -21.05
CA GLY A 61 -3.77 -26.93 -20.89
C GLY A 61 -4.70 -26.51 -19.76
N GLU A 62 -4.25 -26.02 -18.58
CA GLU A 62 -5.10 -25.87 -17.39
C GLU A 62 -5.03 -24.51 -16.67
N ILE A 63 -4.13 -23.60 -17.05
CA ILE A 63 -3.86 -22.36 -16.28
C ILE A 63 -4.82 -21.21 -16.61
N SER A 64 -5.53 -21.24 -17.74
CA SER A 64 -6.31 -20.10 -18.23
C SER A 64 -7.61 -19.83 -17.47
N THR A 65 -8.15 -20.80 -16.76
CA THR A 65 -9.40 -20.65 -15.99
C THR A 65 -9.17 -20.07 -14.61
N MET A 66 -8.03 -20.35 -13.96
CA MET A 66 -7.80 -20.02 -12.56
C MET A 66 -7.74 -18.52 -12.24
N LEU A 67 -7.32 -17.66 -13.18
CA LEU A 67 -7.15 -16.22 -12.90
C LEU A 67 -8.49 -15.51 -12.67
N PHE A 68 -9.51 -15.92 -13.38
CA PHE A 68 -10.85 -15.34 -13.36
C PHE A 68 -11.86 -16.11 -12.51
N ASP A 69 -11.41 -17.19 -11.85
CA ASP A 69 -12.25 -17.94 -10.94
C ASP A 69 -12.42 -17.21 -9.61
N THR A 70 -13.59 -17.33 -9.02
CA THR A 70 -13.84 -16.88 -7.64
C THR A 70 -12.83 -17.53 -6.69
N CYS A 71 -12.29 -16.72 -5.79
CA CYS A 71 -11.27 -17.19 -4.85
C CYS A 71 -11.33 -16.43 -3.53
N HIS A 72 -10.68 -16.99 -2.51
CA HIS A 72 -10.47 -16.31 -1.23
C HIS A 72 -9.04 -15.77 -1.17
N ILE A 73 -8.90 -14.46 -0.96
CA ILE A 73 -7.62 -13.78 -0.83
C ILE A 73 -7.63 -13.00 0.49
N GLY A 74 -6.73 -13.36 1.41
CA GLY A 74 -6.55 -12.63 2.67
C GLY A 74 -7.84 -12.39 3.45
N GLY A 75 -8.72 -13.39 3.54
CA GLY A 75 -10.00 -13.31 4.25
C GLY A 75 -11.16 -12.73 3.44
N ILE A 76 -10.95 -12.38 2.16
CA ILE A 76 -11.97 -11.78 1.29
C ILE A 76 -12.33 -12.75 0.16
N GLU A 77 -13.62 -13.01 -0.02
CA GLU A 77 -14.12 -13.68 -1.22
C GLU A 77 -14.16 -12.70 -2.38
N ALA A 78 -13.38 -12.98 -3.42
CA ALA A 78 -13.22 -12.14 -4.58
C ALA A 78 -13.72 -12.85 -5.85
N LYS A 79 -14.35 -12.11 -6.77
CA LYS A 79 -14.84 -12.64 -8.06
C LYS A 79 -13.74 -13.14 -8.98
N CYS A 80 -12.49 -12.77 -8.73
CA CYS A 80 -11.32 -13.24 -9.46
C CYS A 80 -10.03 -12.96 -8.66
N ARG A 81 -8.88 -13.48 -9.14
CA ARG A 81 -7.57 -13.33 -8.49
C ARG A 81 -6.85 -12.01 -8.81
N LEU A 82 -7.50 -11.08 -9.51
CA LEU A 82 -6.92 -9.79 -9.86
C LEU A 82 -7.10 -8.81 -8.70
N VAL A 83 -5.99 -8.33 -8.14
CA VAL A 83 -5.98 -7.29 -7.11
C VAL A 83 -5.37 -6.03 -7.71
N ARG A 84 -6.13 -4.93 -7.72
CA ARG A 84 -5.59 -3.61 -8.05
C ARG A 84 -4.83 -3.08 -6.84
N SER A 85 -3.51 -3.03 -6.95
CA SER A 85 -2.64 -2.46 -5.92
C SER A 85 -2.91 -0.97 -5.70
N ALA A 86 -2.68 -0.51 -4.48
CA ALA A 86 -2.83 0.89 -4.13
C ALA A 86 -1.96 1.81 -5.01
N THR A 87 -2.58 2.86 -5.52
CA THR A 87 -1.92 3.92 -6.30
C THR A 87 -2.47 5.26 -5.81
N PHE A 88 -1.60 6.23 -5.59
CA PHE A 88 -2.04 7.56 -5.21
C PHE A 88 -2.70 8.25 -6.40
N GLU A 89 -4.00 8.45 -6.32
CA GLU A 89 -4.81 9.03 -7.41
C GLU A 89 -4.76 10.55 -7.45
N GLY A 90 -4.60 11.20 -6.28
CA GLY A 90 -4.63 12.65 -6.17
C GLY A 90 -5.98 13.26 -6.59
N MET A 91 -7.08 12.54 -6.35
CA MET A 91 -8.43 12.92 -6.77
C MET A 91 -9.35 13.28 -5.59
N GLY A 92 -8.79 13.55 -4.43
CA GLY A 92 -9.55 14.07 -3.29
C GLY A 92 -9.82 15.57 -3.43
N ASN A 93 -10.76 16.06 -2.65
CA ASN A 93 -11.02 17.48 -2.46
C ASN A 93 -11.10 17.77 -0.96
N TYR A 94 -10.11 18.50 -0.43
CA TYR A 94 -9.96 18.76 1.02
C TYR A 94 -10.08 17.49 1.88
N GLY A 95 -9.54 16.38 1.39
CA GLY A 95 -9.50 15.11 2.09
C GLY A 95 -10.71 14.21 1.85
N LEU A 96 -11.74 14.65 1.18
CA LEU A 96 -12.92 13.85 0.87
C LEU A 96 -12.88 13.32 -0.58
N PRO A 97 -13.51 12.16 -0.85
CA PRO A 97 -13.57 11.61 -2.20
C PRO A 97 -14.40 12.49 -3.12
N THR A 98 -13.96 12.63 -4.36
CA THR A 98 -14.71 13.30 -5.42
C THR A 98 -15.51 12.29 -6.24
N GLU A 99 -16.50 12.79 -7.01
CA GLU A 99 -17.24 11.99 -7.97
C GLU A 99 -16.30 11.30 -8.99
N LYS A 100 -15.24 12.00 -9.42
CA LYS A 100 -14.23 11.45 -10.33
C LYS A 100 -13.52 10.24 -9.73
N LEU A 101 -13.18 10.28 -8.44
CA LEU A 101 -12.55 9.16 -7.73
C LEU A 101 -13.52 7.99 -7.60
N ALA A 102 -14.77 8.25 -7.21
CA ALA A 102 -15.80 7.23 -7.08
C ALA A 102 -16.04 6.51 -8.41
N GLN A 103 -16.20 7.27 -9.51
CA GLN A 103 -16.37 6.72 -10.85
C GLN A 103 -15.16 5.89 -11.31
N MET A 104 -13.94 6.29 -10.94
CA MET A 104 -12.74 5.51 -11.27
C MET A 104 -12.75 4.14 -10.59
N TYR A 105 -13.10 4.07 -9.30
CA TYR A 105 -13.18 2.79 -8.59
C TYR A 105 -14.35 1.92 -9.10
N GLU A 106 -15.48 2.52 -9.41
CA GLU A 106 -16.59 1.85 -10.07
C GLU A 106 -16.18 1.22 -11.40
N ASN A 107 -15.48 1.99 -12.26
CA ASN A 107 -14.97 1.48 -13.54
C ASN A 107 -13.97 0.33 -13.36
N LEU A 108 -13.14 0.34 -12.31
CA LEU A 108 -12.23 -0.77 -12.00
C LEU A 108 -13.00 -2.03 -11.58
N ALA A 109 -14.06 -1.87 -10.79
CA ALA A 109 -14.91 -2.98 -10.38
C ALA A 109 -15.69 -3.56 -11.57
N ASP A 110 -16.29 -2.70 -12.40
CA ASP A 110 -17.01 -3.07 -13.62
C ASP A 110 -16.06 -3.76 -14.64
N GLY A 111 -14.83 -3.23 -14.76
CA GLY A 111 -13.75 -3.80 -15.59
C GLY A 111 -13.21 -5.15 -15.13
N GLY A 112 -13.71 -5.70 -14.02
CA GLY A 112 -13.41 -7.06 -13.57
C GLY A 112 -12.35 -7.18 -12.49
N ALA A 113 -11.89 -6.09 -11.85
CA ALA A 113 -11.02 -6.21 -10.69
C ALA A 113 -11.75 -6.95 -9.55
N GLY A 114 -11.11 -8.00 -9.00
CA GLY A 114 -11.65 -8.78 -7.89
C GLY A 114 -11.58 -8.01 -6.58
N ILE A 115 -10.41 -7.43 -6.29
CA ILE A 115 -10.18 -6.57 -5.13
C ILE A 115 -9.51 -5.28 -5.58
N ILE A 116 -9.95 -4.17 -5.03
CA ILE A 116 -9.36 -2.84 -5.26
C ILE A 116 -8.78 -2.36 -3.93
N ILE A 117 -7.49 -2.05 -3.89
CA ILE A 117 -6.89 -1.35 -2.76
C ILE A 117 -6.86 0.14 -3.12
N THR A 118 -7.44 0.99 -2.27
CA THR A 118 -7.50 2.44 -2.51
C THR A 118 -6.12 3.07 -2.53
N GLY A 119 -6.01 4.28 -3.05
CA GLY A 119 -4.88 5.13 -2.72
C GLY A 119 -4.78 5.36 -1.21
N MET A 120 -3.60 5.73 -0.76
CA MET A 120 -3.30 5.92 0.66
C MET A 120 -4.16 7.01 1.29
N MET A 121 -4.83 6.69 2.40
CA MET A 121 -5.65 7.61 3.19
C MET A 121 -4.90 8.08 4.42
N ALA A 122 -4.86 9.40 4.65
CA ALA A 122 -4.24 9.99 5.84
C ALA A 122 -5.05 9.64 7.10
N THR A 123 -4.37 9.11 8.13
CA THR A 123 -5.00 8.59 9.35
C THR A 123 -4.99 9.58 10.53
N THR A 124 -4.24 10.68 10.42
CA THR A 124 -4.02 11.64 11.50
C THR A 124 -4.05 13.08 11.02
N LYS A 125 -4.45 13.99 11.92
CA LYS A 125 -4.35 15.44 11.74
C LYS A 125 -2.96 15.98 12.14
N MET A 126 -2.12 15.18 12.76
CA MET A 126 -0.79 15.56 13.22
C MET A 126 0.14 15.93 12.06
N GLU A 127 -0.07 15.32 10.90
CA GLU A 127 0.76 15.53 9.72
C GLU A 127 0.11 16.48 8.71
N PRO A 128 0.92 17.25 7.97
CA PRO A 128 0.43 17.95 6.81
C PRO A 128 0.01 16.97 5.72
N ARG A 129 -1.03 17.30 4.98
CA ARG A 129 -1.52 16.52 3.83
C ARG A 129 -1.74 17.40 2.62
N GLN A 130 -1.64 16.80 1.45
CA GLN A 130 -2.10 17.45 0.22
C GLN A 130 -3.63 17.50 0.22
N HIS A 131 -4.24 18.61 -0.26
CA HIS A 131 -5.72 18.67 -0.30
C HIS A 131 -6.35 17.68 -1.26
N CYS A 132 -5.61 17.17 -2.23
CA CYS A 132 -6.06 16.09 -3.11
C CYS A 132 -5.92 14.68 -2.50
N GLN A 133 -5.32 14.54 -1.31
CA GLN A 133 -5.21 13.27 -0.60
C GLN A 133 -6.47 12.99 0.20
N ILE A 134 -6.99 11.78 0.08
CA ILE A 134 -8.11 11.33 0.91
C ILE A 134 -7.65 11.17 2.37
N ARG A 135 -8.52 11.49 3.30
CA ARG A 135 -8.33 11.30 4.74
C ARG A 135 -9.37 10.35 5.32
N ILE A 136 -9.06 9.79 6.47
CA ILE A 136 -9.94 8.96 7.29
C ILE A 136 -9.67 9.21 8.78
N ASP A 137 -9.24 10.42 9.09
CA ASP A 137 -8.83 10.89 10.42
C ASP A 137 -10.00 11.43 11.26
N ASP A 138 -11.20 11.50 10.69
CA ASP A 138 -12.42 12.03 11.33
C ASP A 138 -13.65 11.22 10.90
N ASP A 139 -14.69 11.20 11.77
CA ASP A 139 -15.93 10.46 11.50
C ASP A 139 -16.76 11.06 10.35
N GLU A 140 -16.59 12.35 10.04
CA GLU A 140 -17.21 12.97 8.86
C GLU A 140 -16.80 12.33 7.53
N CYS A 141 -15.67 11.58 7.51
CA CYS A 141 -15.21 10.85 6.33
C CYS A 141 -16.04 9.59 6.04
N ILE A 142 -16.75 9.04 7.05
CA ILE A 142 -17.44 7.75 6.94
C ILE A 142 -18.49 7.79 5.84
N ALA A 143 -19.41 8.75 5.86
CA ALA A 143 -20.50 8.80 4.91
C ALA A 143 -20.05 9.01 3.44
N PRO A 144 -19.14 9.94 3.11
CA PRO A 144 -18.60 10.06 1.75
C PRO A 144 -17.85 8.82 1.27
N LEU A 145 -17.07 8.17 2.15
CA LEU A 145 -16.35 6.94 1.81
C LEU A 145 -17.32 5.76 1.62
N SER A 146 -18.39 5.68 2.41
CA SER A 146 -19.42 4.64 2.25
C SER A 146 -20.10 4.71 0.87
N GLN A 147 -20.30 5.90 0.31
CA GLN A 147 -20.83 6.04 -1.05
C GLN A 147 -19.90 5.44 -2.11
N VAL A 148 -18.58 5.65 -1.96
CA VAL A 148 -17.57 5.05 -2.85
C VAL A 148 -17.58 3.53 -2.75
N VAL A 149 -17.59 3.00 -1.52
CA VAL A 149 -17.65 1.56 -1.25
C VAL A 149 -18.92 0.94 -1.87
N HIS A 150 -20.07 1.57 -1.66
CA HIS A 150 -21.34 1.10 -2.21
C HIS A 150 -21.31 0.96 -3.74
N ARG A 151 -20.76 1.95 -4.45
CA ARG A 151 -20.61 1.89 -5.92
C ARG A 151 -19.75 0.72 -6.37
N VAL A 152 -18.63 0.46 -5.70
CA VAL A 152 -17.77 -0.70 -5.99
C VAL A 152 -18.51 -2.03 -5.77
N HIS A 153 -19.27 -2.12 -4.67
CA HIS A 153 -20.06 -3.32 -4.35
C HIS A 153 -21.18 -3.57 -5.34
N GLN A 154 -21.84 -2.54 -5.87
CA GLN A 154 -22.87 -2.68 -6.91
C GLN A 154 -22.37 -3.37 -8.17
N HIS A 155 -21.05 -3.29 -8.47
CA HIS A 155 -20.38 -3.96 -9.59
C HIS A 155 -19.68 -5.27 -9.16
N GLY A 156 -20.00 -5.80 -7.98
CA GLY A 156 -19.44 -7.05 -7.44
C GLY A 156 -17.95 -7.00 -7.14
N GLY A 157 -17.34 -5.80 -7.08
CA GLY A 157 -15.97 -5.60 -6.64
C GLY A 157 -15.85 -5.62 -5.13
N LYS A 158 -14.64 -5.86 -4.61
CA LYS A 158 -14.25 -5.72 -3.21
C LYS A 158 -13.26 -4.57 -3.07
N ILE A 159 -13.33 -3.83 -1.95
CA ILE A 159 -12.50 -2.64 -1.76
C ILE A 159 -11.88 -2.60 -0.36
N ILE A 160 -10.56 -2.37 -0.32
CA ILE A 160 -9.75 -2.28 0.90
C ILE A 160 -9.26 -0.85 1.07
N ALA A 161 -9.41 -0.28 2.25
CA ALA A 161 -8.85 1.03 2.58
C ALA A 161 -7.36 0.91 2.90
N GLN A 162 -6.48 1.59 2.13
CA GLN A 162 -5.08 1.68 2.50
C GLN A 162 -4.87 2.85 3.47
N LEU A 163 -4.39 2.56 4.68
CA LEU A 163 -4.14 3.50 5.76
C LEU A 163 -2.66 3.86 5.82
N VAL A 164 -2.33 5.15 5.96
CA VAL A 164 -0.95 5.62 5.99
C VAL A 164 -0.73 6.67 7.07
N VAL A 165 0.43 6.60 7.73
CA VAL A 165 1.08 7.72 8.40
C VAL A 165 2.27 8.11 7.52
N MET A 166 2.28 9.33 6.99
CA MET A 166 3.17 9.69 5.89
C MET A 166 4.59 9.98 6.34
N GLY A 167 4.75 10.61 7.51
CA GLY A 167 6.07 11.01 7.98
C GLY A 167 6.72 12.05 7.06
N SER A 168 8.03 12.02 6.96
CA SER A 168 8.81 12.93 6.12
C SER A 168 8.85 12.56 4.62
N ALA A 169 8.03 11.61 4.17
CA ALA A 169 7.98 11.21 2.75
C ALA A 169 7.11 12.13 1.87
N ILE A 170 6.64 13.25 2.40
CA ILE A 170 5.73 14.16 1.70
C ILE A 170 6.51 15.23 0.96
N LEU A 171 6.30 15.35 -0.36
CA LEU A 171 6.59 16.56 -1.10
C LEU A 171 5.43 17.54 -0.91
N LEU A 172 5.62 18.57 -0.12
CA LEU A 172 4.66 19.65 0.02
C LEU A 172 5.12 20.80 -0.89
N PRO A 173 4.42 21.07 -1.99
CA PRO A 173 4.81 22.15 -2.89
C PRO A 173 4.71 23.53 -2.22
N GLU A 174 3.76 23.72 -1.31
CA GLU A 174 3.58 24.98 -0.58
C GLU A 174 2.89 24.73 0.76
N ILE A 175 3.36 25.40 1.82
CA ILE A 175 2.68 25.48 3.11
C ILE A 175 1.77 26.72 3.00
N PRO A 176 0.45 26.62 3.18
CA PRO A 176 -0.40 27.80 3.20
C PRO A 176 0.07 28.78 4.25
N GLU A 177 -0.04 30.07 3.94
CA GLU A 177 0.38 31.14 4.83
C GLU A 177 -0.37 31.05 6.17
N GLY A 178 0.36 31.01 7.28
CA GLY A 178 -0.20 30.89 8.64
C GLY A 178 -0.37 29.45 9.17
N GLU A 179 -0.07 28.40 8.38
CA GLU A 179 -0.02 27.03 8.89
C GLU A 179 1.38 26.61 9.28
N THR A 180 1.57 26.23 10.55
CA THR A 180 2.79 25.55 11.00
C THR A 180 2.62 24.07 10.83
N ARG A 181 3.39 23.46 9.92
CA ARG A 181 3.33 22.03 9.67
C ARG A 181 4.53 21.32 10.27
N ILE A 182 4.25 20.34 11.09
CA ILE A 182 5.29 19.49 11.67
C ILE A 182 5.47 18.29 10.75
N ILE A 183 6.67 18.20 10.16
CA ILE A 183 7.09 16.99 9.45
C ILE A 183 7.76 16.10 10.47
N ILE A 184 7.31 14.87 10.58
CA ILE A 184 7.74 13.91 11.58
C ILE A 184 8.54 12.76 10.97
N SER A 185 9.50 12.23 11.71
CA SER A 185 10.24 11.03 11.37
C SER A 185 10.64 10.27 12.64
N PRO A 186 11.14 9.02 12.53
CA PRO A 186 11.58 8.30 13.73
C PRO A 186 12.64 9.07 14.54
N SER A 187 13.58 9.75 13.87
CA SER A 187 14.80 10.28 14.51
C SER A 187 15.12 11.75 14.19
N GLY A 188 14.22 12.48 13.54
CA GLY A 188 14.47 13.89 13.22
C GLY A 188 15.60 14.08 12.20
N VAL A 189 15.44 13.49 11.02
CA VAL A 189 16.46 13.53 9.97
C VAL A 189 16.16 14.62 8.93
N THR A 190 17.24 15.14 8.32
CA THR A 190 17.15 15.99 7.13
C THR A 190 17.27 15.13 5.87
N GLU A 191 16.28 15.16 5.04
CA GLU A 191 16.20 14.32 3.84
C GLU A 191 16.15 15.15 2.56
N LYS A 192 16.74 14.59 1.47
CA LYS A 192 16.52 15.08 0.11
C LYS A 192 15.38 14.32 -0.53
N VAL A 193 14.27 15.02 -0.79
CA VAL A 193 13.12 14.48 -1.52
C VAL A 193 13.04 15.21 -2.87
N GLY A 194 13.54 14.55 -3.91
CA GLY A 194 13.70 15.18 -5.24
C GLY A 194 14.73 16.33 -5.20
N LYS A 195 14.29 17.55 -5.54
CA LYS A 195 15.12 18.79 -5.47
C LYS A 195 15.01 19.53 -4.14
N TRP A 196 14.18 19.08 -3.23
CA TRP A 196 13.88 19.72 -1.95
C TRP A 196 14.69 19.08 -0.81
N THR A 197 15.11 19.91 0.13
CA THR A 197 15.65 19.47 1.42
C THR A 197 14.56 19.68 2.46
N GLN A 198 14.26 18.64 3.21
CA GLN A 198 13.19 18.61 4.19
C GLN A 198 13.73 18.21 5.55
N GLU A 199 13.49 19.06 6.53
CA GLU A 199 13.78 18.75 7.92
C GLU A 199 12.57 18.13 8.59
N SER A 200 12.80 17.14 9.44
CA SER A 200 11.75 16.50 10.22
C SER A 200 12.09 16.48 11.69
N GLN A 201 11.06 16.47 12.52
CA GLN A 201 11.20 16.34 13.97
C GLN A 201 11.17 14.86 14.37
N ALA A 202 12.01 14.50 15.36
CA ALA A 202 11.97 13.19 15.97
C ALA A 202 10.66 13.03 16.79
N LEU A 203 9.98 11.91 16.59
CA LEU A 203 8.80 11.58 17.38
C LEU A 203 9.17 11.27 18.84
N THR A 204 8.40 11.80 19.78
CA THR A 204 8.39 11.31 21.15
C THR A 204 7.66 9.96 21.24
N VAL A 205 7.86 9.21 22.32
CA VAL A 205 7.14 7.94 22.54
C VAL A 205 5.62 8.18 22.66
N ASP A 206 5.21 9.26 23.31
CA ASP A 206 3.79 9.61 23.43
C ASP A 206 3.16 9.90 22.05
N GLN A 207 3.86 10.61 21.17
CA GLN A 207 3.40 10.83 19.80
C GLN A 207 3.33 9.53 18.98
N ILE A 208 4.23 8.57 19.21
CA ILE A 208 4.16 7.25 18.59
C ILE A 208 2.88 6.51 19.03
N HIS A 209 2.54 6.55 20.31
CA HIS A 209 1.30 5.97 20.84
C HIS A 209 0.06 6.67 20.29
N GLU A 210 0.07 8.01 20.20
CA GLU A 210 -1.02 8.79 19.60
C GLU A 210 -1.24 8.42 18.13
N LEU A 211 -0.18 8.24 17.34
CA LEU A 211 -0.26 7.79 15.97
C LEU A 211 -0.79 6.37 15.83
N THR A 212 -0.38 5.46 16.73
CA THR A 212 -0.89 4.08 16.79
C THR A 212 -2.40 4.07 17.04
N GLU A 213 -2.88 4.90 17.98
CA GLU A 213 -4.31 5.06 18.27
C GLU A 213 -5.06 5.68 17.07
N ALA A 214 -4.48 6.67 16.40
CA ALA A 214 -5.06 7.27 15.19
C ALA A 214 -5.24 6.25 14.06
N VAL A 215 -4.28 5.37 13.84
CA VAL A 215 -4.36 4.26 12.87
C VAL A 215 -5.48 3.29 13.24
N ALA A 216 -5.62 2.95 14.53
CA ALA A 216 -6.70 2.07 15.00
C ALA A 216 -8.09 2.69 14.77
N LYS A 217 -8.26 3.98 15.09
CA LYS A 217 -9.51 4.73 14.82
C LYS A 217 -9.81 4.82 13.32
N ALA A 218 -8.79 5.02 12.49
CA ALA A 218 -8.94 5.02 11.03
C ALA A 218 -9.41 3.66 10.51
N ALA A 219 -8.89 2.55 11.05
CA ALA A 219 -9.35 1.20 10.70
C ALA A 219 -10.82 0.97 11.10
N ALA A 220 -11.23 1.44 12.28
CA ALA A 220 -12.63 1.37 12.72
C ALA A 220 -13.56 2.16 11.79
N ARG A 221 -13.14 3.39 11.36
CA ARG A 221 -13.90 4.20 10.40
C ARG A 221 -14.00 3.52 9.03
N ALA A 222 -12.93 2.89 8.54
CA ALA A 222 -12.98 2.12 7.31
C ALA A 222 -14.00 0.99 7.39
N LYS A 223 -14.02 0.24 8.49
CA LYS A 223 -15.04 -0.78 8.75
C LYS A 223 -16.44 -0.18 8.79
N ALA A 224 -16.65 0.93 9.47
CA ALA A 224 -17.94 1.64 9.55
C ALA A 224 -18.40 2.17 8.18
N ALA A 225 -17.46 2.58 7.31
CA ALA A 225 -17.75 2.99 5.93
C ALA A 225 -18.08 1.81 5.00
N GLY A 226 -17.92 0.56 5.46
CA GLY A 226 -18.29 -0.64 4.71
C GLY A 226 -17.17 -1.23 3.85
N PHE A 227 -15.91 -0.80 4.00
CA PHE A 227 -14.77 -1.44 3.33
C PHE A 227 -14.68 -2.93 3.69
N ASP A 228 -14.24 -3.76 2.74
CA ASP A 228 -14.09 -5.22 2.95
C ASP A 228 -12.84 -5.58 3.75
N GLY A 229 -11.95 -4.64 3.99
CA GLY A 229 -10.75 -4.79 4.79
C GLY A 229 -9.95 -3.50 4.85
N VAL A 230 -8.86 -3.54 5.61
CA VAL A 230 -7.88 -2.44 5.72
C VAL A 230 -6.49 -2.94 5.40
N GLN A 231 -5.66 -2.08 4.81
CA GLN A 231 -4.24 -2.35 4.58
C GLN A 231 -3.39 -1.25 5.21
N PHE A 232 -2.48 -1.60 6.11
CA PHE A 232 -1.53 -0.63 6.65
C PHE A 232 -0.32 -0.49 5.73
N HIS A 233 0.04 0.75 5.42
CA HIS A 233 1.13 1.06 4.50
C HIS A 233 2.47 1.09 5.24
N GLY A 234 3.17 -0.05 5.27
CA GLY A 234 4.49 -0.24 5.87
C GLY A 234 5.65 -0.19 4.86
N ALA A 235 5.48 0.46 3.70
CA ALA A 235 6.45 0.45 2.61
C ALA A 235 6.81 1.87 2.12
N HIS A 236 7.72 1.96 1.14
CA HIS A 236 8.01 3.12 0.27
C HIS A 236 8.59 4.34 0.98
N GLY A 237 9.10 4.19 2.21
CA GLY A 237 9.67 5.31 2.97
C GLY A 237 8.63 6.17 3.70
N TYR A 238 7.38 5.71 3.81
CA TYR A 238 6.42 6.27 4.76
C TYR A 238 6.81 5.93 6.19
N LEU A 239 6.13 6.50 7.20
CA LEU A 239 6.62 6.47 8.56
C LEU A 239 6.95 5.05 9.07
N ALA A 240 6.05 4.09 8.90
CA ALA A 240 6.29 2.71 9.34
C ALA A 240 7.50 2.06 8.63
N SER A 241 7.67 2.31 7.33
CA SER A 241 8.86 1.88 6.57
C SER A 241 10.14 2.54 7.10
N LYS A 242 10.09 3.82 7.51
CA LYS A 242 11.23 4.53 8.08
C LYS A 242 11.60 4.02 9.47
N PHE A 243 10.63 3.62 10.27
CA PHE A 243 10.94 2.95 11.55
C PHE A 243 11.71 1.65 11.34
N LEU A 244 11.35 0.85 10.34
CA LEU A 244 12.02 -0.41 10.00
C LEU A 244 13.45 -0.20 9.51
N SER A 245 13.73 0.90 8.82
CA SER A 245 15.00 1.15 8.14
C SER A 245 16.05 1.73 9.08
N PRO A 246 17.21 1.06 9.29
CA PRO A 246 18.29 1.61 10.11
C PRO A 246 18.86 2.93 9.57
N HIS A 247 18.66 3.22 8.28
CA HIS A 247 19.08 4.49 7.68
C HIS A 247 18.32 5.70 8.26
N PHE A 248 17.02 5.54 8.47
CA PHE A 248 16.15 6.61 8.95
C PHE A 248 15.91 6.55 10.45
N ASN A 249 16.04 5.37 11.04
CA ASN A 249 15.77 5.12 12.44
C ASN A 249 17.10 4.92 13.21
N THR A 250 17.60 6.01 13.76
CA THR A 250 18.80 6.03 14.60
C THR A 250 18.47 6.13 16.10
N ARG A 251 17.22 5.83 16.49
CA ARG A 251 16.77 5.85 17.90
C ARG A 251 17.53 4.84 18.74
N THR A 252 17.67 5.16 20.01
CA THR A 252 18.32 4.31 21.04
C THR A 252 17.34 3.83 22.11
N ASP A 253 16.06 4.17 21.99
CA ASP A 253 14.99 3.72 22.87
C ASP A 253 14.33 2.42 22.37
N ALA A 254 13.15 2.09 22.94
CA ALA A 254 12.39 0.88 22.59
C ALA A 254 11.93 0.80 21.12
N TYR A 255 12.06 1.87 20.34
CA TYR A 255 11.65 1.92 18.92
C TYR A 255 12.84 1.94 17.94
N GLY A 256 14.09 1.75 18.42
CA GLY A 256 15.29 1.79 17.59
C GLY A 256 16.32 0.73 17.94
N GLY A 257 17.40 0.65 17.15
CA GLY A 257 18.47 -0.34 17.32
C GLY A 257 18.14 -1.69 16.72
N SER A 258 17.71 -2.67 17.52
CA SER A 258 17.41 -4.02 17.04
C SER A 258 16.24 -4.07 16.05
N LEU A 259 16.14 -5.13 15.27
CA LEU A 259 15.02 -5.29 14.31
C LEU A 259 13.68 -5.31 15.03
N GLU A 260 13.59 -5.97 16.19
CA GLU A 260 12.39 -6.04 17.01
C GLU A 260 11.91 -4.65 17.44
N ASN A 261 12.84 -3.79 17.87
CA ASN A 261 12.54 -2.42 18.26
C ASN A 261 12.13 -1.57 17.04
N ARG A 262 12.84 -1.71 15.91
CA ARG A 262 12.50 -0.99 14.68
C ARG A 262 11.15 -1.42 14.10
N ALA A 263 10.74 -2.67 14.27
CA ALA A 263 9.45 -3.19 13.85
C ALA A 263 8.31 -2.82 14.79
N ARG A 264 8.60 -2.41 16.03
CA ARG A 264 7.62 -2.19 17.10
C ARG A 264 6.46 -1.31 16.68
N PHE A 265 6.73 -0.14 16.08
CA PHE A 265 5.67 0.77 15.63
C PHE A 265 4.71 0.10 14.63
N LEU A 266 5.24 -0.62 13.63
CA LEU A 266 4.43 -1.35 12.65
C LEU A 266 3.56 -2.41 13.33
N LEU A 267 4.16 -3.20 14.22
CA LEU A 267 3.47 -4.30 14.91
C LEU A 267 2.40 -3.79 15.87
N GLU A 268 2.68 -2.70 16.60
CA GLU A 268 1.72 -2.05 17.49
C GLU A 268 0.54 -1.47 16.71
N CYS A 269 0.77 -0.81 15.57
CA CYS A 269 -0.30 -0.34 14.69
C CYS A 269 -1.18 -1.50 14.21
N VAL A 270 -0.59 -2.61 13.79
CA VAL A 270 -1.34 -3.80 13.34
C VAL A 270 -2.14 -4.41 14.49
N ALA A 271 -1.57 -4.53 15.68
CA ALA A 271 -2.27 -5.01 16.87
C ALA A 271 -3.46 -4.10 17.23
N ALA A 272 -3.25 -2.79 17.23
CA ALA A 272 -4.29 -1.80 17.52
C ALA A 272 -5.41 -1.80 16.47
N MET A 273 -5.07 -1.92 15.17
CA MET A 273 -6.06 -2.10 14.11
C MET A 273 -6.87 -3.37 14.34
N ARG A 274 -6.23 -4.52 14.61
CA ARG A 274 -6.91 -5.80 14.87
C ARG A 274 -7.87 -5.68 16.05
N GLN A 275 -7.45 -5.03 17.13
CA GLN A 275 -8.31 -4.79 18.28
C GLN A 275 -9.53 -3.92 17.90
N ALA A 276 -9.35 -2.89 17.10
CA ALA A 276 -10.40 -1.96 16.70
C ALA A 276 -11.43 -2.58 15.74
N VAL A 277 -10.99 -3.45 14.82
CA VAL A 277 -11.88 -4.04 13.81
C VAL A 277 -12.40 -5.44 14.16
N GLY A 278 -11.81 -6.11 15.15
CA GLY A 278 -12.18 -7.48 15.58
C GLY A 278 -11.45 -8.57 14.80
N ALA A 279 -11.59 -9.83 15.24
CA ALA A 279 -10.80 -10.97 14.78
C ALA A 279 -11.04 -11.33 13.31
N ASP A 280 -12.29 -11.25 12.85
CA ASP A 280 -12.71 -11.75 11.53
C ASP A 280 -12.55 -10.74 10.40
N TYR A 281 -12.32 -9.46 10.73
CA TYR A 281 -12.20 -8.41 9.71
C TYR A 281 -10.81 -8.44 9.04
N PRO A 282 -10.72 -8.42 7.70
CA PRO A 282 -9.45 -8.52 6.99
C PRO A 282 -8.50 -7.36 7.28
N VAL A 283 -7.32 -7.68 7.82
CA VAL A 283 -6.22 -6.74 8.05
C VAL A 283 -5.03 -7.16 7.20
N TRP A 284 -4.64 -6.32 6.28
CA TRP A 284 -3.52 -6.52 5.38
C TRP A 284 -2.39 -5.55 5.72
N VAL A 285 -1.19 -5.85 5.24
CA VAL A 285 -0.01 -4.97 5.35
C VAL A 285 0.69 -4.90 4.01
N LYS A 286 1.10 -3.69 3.61
CA LYS A 286 2.06 -3.51 2.51
C LYS A 286 3.44 -3.29 3.10
N LEU A 287 4.41 -4.11 2.68
CA LEU A 287 5.76 -4.12 3.23
C LEU A 287 6.82 -4.15 2.13
N ASN A 288 7.94 -3.43 2.31
CA ASN A 288 9.09 -3.56 1.42
C ASN A 288 9.80 -4.90 1.66
N CYS A 289 10.18 -5.59 0.59
CA CYS A 289 11.11 -6.72 0.69
C CYS A 289 12.55 -6.26 1.00
N ALA A 290 12.91 -5.04 0.60
CA ALA A 290 14.15 -4.36 0.95
C ALA A 290 14.03 -2.87 0.58
N ASP A 291 14.85 -2.01 1.19
CA ASP A 291 14.84 -0.58 0.88
C ASP A 291 15.69 -0.23 -0.33
N PHE A 292 16.62 -1.08 -0.74
CA PHE A 292 17.55 -0.86 -1.85
C PHE A 292 18.38 0.43 -1.72
N MET A 293 18.77 0.77 -0.51
CA MET A 293 19.64 1.91 -0.22
C MET A 293 21.12 1.45 -0.18
N LYS A 294 22.03 2.42 -0.23
CA LYS A 294 23.46 2.12 -0.20
C LYS A 294 23.89 1.67 1.19
N ASP A 295 23.48 2.40 2.21
CA ASP A 295 23.90 2.20 3.59
C ASP A 295 22.65 2.18 4.53
N GLY A 296 22.67 1.33 5.55
CA GLY A 296 21.59 1.24 6.55
C GLY A 296 20.25 0.77 5.98
N SER A 297 20.26 -0.02 4.92
CA SER A 297 19.06 -0.54 4.26
C SER A 297 18.44 -1.65 5.09
N MET A 298 17.11 -1.65 5.20
CA MET A 298 16.39 -2.85 5.61
C MET A 298 16.66 -3.95 4.57
N THR A 299 17.13 -5.09 5.03
CA THR A 299 17.52 -6.23 4.18
C THR A 299 16.34 -7.13 3.89
N PHE A 300 16.50 -8.02 2.90
CA PHE A 300 15.50 -9.04 2.59
C PHE A 300 15.25 -10.00 3.77
N GLU A 301 16.30 -10.41 4.48
CA GLU A 301 16.18 -11.32 5.63
C GLU A 301 15.47 -10.64 6.81
N GLU A 302 15.74 -9.37 7.07
CA GLU A 302 15.00 -8.60 8.08
C GLU A 302 13.53 -8.44 7.70
N SER A 303 13.25 -8.14 6.42
CA SER A 303 11.86 -8.05 5.94
C SER A 303 11.12 -9.37 6.08
N LYS A 304 11.76 -10.50 5.73
CA LYS A 304 11.20 -11.85 5.91
C LYS A 304 10.87 -12.13 7.39
N GLN A 305 11.74 -11.72 8.30
CA GLN A 305 11.49 -11.88 9.74
C GLN A 305 10.26 -11.05 10.19
N VAL A 306 10.15 -9.80 9.73
CA VAL A 306 8.98 -8.95 10.02
C VAL A 306 7.69 -9.56 9.43
N MET A 307 7.75 -10.11 8.21
CA MET A 307 6.61 -10.82 7.60
C MET A 307 6.18 -12.03 8.43
N THR A 308 7.14 -12.76 9.00
CA THR A 308 6.85 -13.89 9.91
C THR A 308 6.10 -13.41 11.15
N TRP A 309 6.58 -12.34 11.82
CA TRP A 309 5.88 -11.79 12.98
C TRP A 309 4.46 -11.29 12.65
N LEU A 310 4.28 -10.64 11.48
CA LEU A 310 2.96 -10.22 11.01
C LEU A 310 2.02 -11.41 10.76
N ALA A 311 2.54 -12.50 10.20
CA ALA A 311 1.77 -13.73 9.99
C ALA A 311 1.36 -14.38 11.32
N ASP A 312 2.27 -14.42 12.30
CA ASP A 312 2.01 -14.94 13.66
C ASP A 312 0.94 -14.11 14.39
N MET A 313 0.84 -12.79 14.08
CA MET A 313 -0.21 -11.89 14.58
C MET A 313 -1.55 -12.06 13.85
N GLY A 314 -1.67 -12.94 12.86
CA GLY A 314 -2.90 -13.19 12.12
C GLY A 314 -3.21 -12.10 11.07
N VAL A 315 -2.18 -11.47 10.47
CA VAL A 315 -2.36 -10.64 9.29
C VAL A 315 -2.85 -11.50 8.13
N ASN A 316 -3.94 -11.09 7.48
CA ASN A 316 -4.62 -11.90 6.49
C ASN A 316 -3.90 -11.94 5.14
N ALA A 317 -3.17 -10.88 4.78
CA ALA A 317 -2.32 -10.86 3.59
C ALA A 317 -1.20 -9.81 3.72
N ILE A 318 -0.08 -10.07 3.04
CA ILE A 318 1.03 -9.11 2.91
C ILE A 318 1.24 -8.82 1.42
N GLU A 319 1.10 -7.55 1.05
CA GLU A 319 1.50 -7.06 -0.28
C GLU A 319 2.98 -6.71 -0.25
N VAL A 320 3.79 -7.48 -0.98
CA VAL A 320 5.24 -7.28 -1.02
C VAL A 320 5.59 -6.22 -2.05
N SER A 321 6.31 -5.20 -1.60
CA SER A 321 6.81 -4.12 -2.44
C SER A 321 8.32 -3.93 -2.22
N GLY A 322 8.90 -2.80 -2.64
CA GLY A 322 10.33 -2.56 -2.42
C GLY A 322 10.77 -1.14 -2.75
N GLY A 323 11.78 -0.70 -2.03
CA GLY A 323 12.37 0.62 -2.18
C GLY A 323 11.60 1.73 -1.46
N ASN A 324 12.20 2.92 -1.48
CA ASN A 324 11.63 4.15 -0.94
C ASN A 324 12.01 5.35 -1.84
N THR A 325 11.58 6.55 -1.48
CA THR A 325 11.85 7.78 -2.24
C THR A 325 13.34 8.09 -2.38
N SER A 326 14.17 7.60 -1.47
CA SER A 326 15.63 7.78 -1.44
C SER A 326 16.41 6.59 -2.00
N SER A 327 15.74 5.50 -2.41
CA SER A 327 16.38 4.33 -2.99
C SER A 327 17.14 4.67 -4.27
N LEU A 328 18.31 4.06 -4.42
CA LEU A 328 19.09 4.21 -5.63
C LEU A 328 18.36 3.57 -6.82
N PRO A 329 17.92 4.33 -7.83
CA PRO A 329 17.14 3.77 -8.95
C PRO A 329 17.94 2.81 -9.81
N ARG A 330 19.21 2.56 -9.46
CA ARG A 330 20.19 1.86 -10.31
C ARG A 330 20.36 0.37 -10.04
N LYS A 331 19.86 -0.18 -8.93
CA LYS A 331 20.12 -1.58 -8.55
C LYS A 331 18.91 -2.37 -8.05
N GLY A 332 17.72 -1.78 -7.91
CA GLY A 332 16.52 -2.48 -7.43
C GLY A 332 15.66 -3.06 -8.55
N PRO A 333 14.68 -3.91 -8.21
CA PRO A 333 13.72 -4.50 -9.16
C PRO A 333 12.98 -3.47 -10.02
N ILE A 334 12.71 -2.27 -9.47
CA ILE A 334 12.10 -1.14 -10.20
C ILE A 334 12.91 -0.74 -11.44
N ARG A 335 14.22 -1.00 -11.48
CA ARG A 335 15.05 -0.70 -12.64
C ARG A 335 14.97 -1.74 -13.75
N ALA A 336 14.75 -2.99 -13.42
CA ALA A 336 14.49 -4.03 -14.42
C ALA A 336 13.22 -3.70 -15.23
N ILE A 337 12.21 -3.15 -14.54
CA ILE A 337 10.94 -2.72 -15.15
C ILE A 337 11.12 -1.50 -16.07
N ARG A 338 12.04 -0.57 -15.76
CA ARG A 338 12.30 0.63 -16.60
C ARG A 338 13.16 0.35 -17.85
N ARG A 339 13.84 -0.79 -17.95
CA ARG A 339 14.75 -1.10 -19.06
C ARG A 339 14.13 -1.91 -20.19
N THR A 340 12.95 -2.41 -20.04
CA THR A 340 12.21 -3.09 -21.08
C THR A 340 11.36 -2.07 -21.84
N LYS A 341 12.03 -1.28 -22.69
CA LYS A 341 11.40 -0.59 -23.82
C LYS A 341 11.47 -1.49 -25.02
#